data_880b61f3682120f77b284dc5b51b71f9
#
_entry.id   880b61f3682120f77b284dc5b51b71f9
#
_cell.length_a   1.000
_cell.length_b   1.000
_cell.length_c   1.000
_cell.angle_alpha   90.00
_cell.angle_beta   90.00
_cell.angle_gamma   90.00
#
_symmetry.space_group_name_H-M   'P 1'
#
loop_
_entity.id
_entity.type
_entity.pdbx_description
1 polymer ?
#
loop_
_entity_poly.entity_id
_entity_poly.type
_entity_poly.pdbx_seq_one_letter_code
_entity_poly.pdbx_strand_id
1 'polypeptide(L)'
;MNNPCAAHRTALLAFAASLLGSSLPAQQPPPKPSQAVSQPGTYWSDEKLLDTVNAVAMGPKLKPKSWPNGARVAVLLTFDDDTQSFMLRDGITEATALSAKDYGAETGTPRLLEILDRHKVPATFFVTGVDSLIHPELVPLLLKSGRNEIGIHGWIHEYPPGLDSEAEEERLLDKAIARIGSLTGKKPAGYRAPSWAFSPWTMDLIRKKGFVYDSSLQNSEIPFEILAHGQPTGIIELPIDWTLTETPYLGADGHMPSPDLLFQLYRQEFDGAYNEGTVFILTLHPYLSGHRAPMQHLDDLITYMQSKPGVWFTTGSELAQYVKQNSANK
;
A
#
# COMPACT_ATOMS: atom_id res chain seq x y z
N MET A 1 59.81 13.64 66.07
CA MET A 1 60.95 12.72 66.49
C MET A 1 60.70 11.36 65.91
N ASN A 2 61.64 10.92 65.12
CA ASN A 2 61.95 9.55 64.69
C ASN A 2 61.00 8.77 63.76
N ASN A 3 61.39 8.84 62.53
CA ASN A 3 61.27 7.70 61.60
C ASN A 3 62.18 6.53 62.14
N PRO A 4 61.95 5.24 61.83
CA PRO A 4 62.61 4.76 60.57
C PRO A 4 61.91 3.57 59.85
N CYS A 5 62.39 3.50 58.60
CA CYS A 5 62.79 2.36 57.73
C CYS A 5 61.77 1.26 57.33
N ALA A 6 61.49 1.29 56.11
CA ALA A 6 61.68 0.38 54.96
C ALA A 6 61.85 -1.14 55.21
N ALA A 7 61.03 -1.92 54.55
CA ALA A 7 61.44 -3.25 54.05
C ALA A 7 60.62 -3.55 52.77
N HIS A 8 61.29 -3.50 51.66
CA HIS A 8 60.89 -4.02 50.37
C HIS A 8 60.78 -5.54 50.44
N ARG A 9 59.54 -6.05 50.12
CA ARG A 9 59.43 -7.47 49.73
C ARG A 9 58.93 -7.51 48.27
N THR A 10 59.88 -7.92 47.45
CA THR A 10 59.63 -8.23 46.03
C THR A 10 58.81 -9.51 45.95
N ALA A 11 57.58 -9.40 45.46
CA ALA A 11 56.79 -10.55 45.14
C ALA A 11 56.94 -10.85 43.64
N LEU A 12 57.55 -11.98 43.30
CA LEU A 12 57.54 -12.55 41.96
C LEU A 12 56.14 -13.00 41.60
N LEU A 13 55.54 -12.34 40.63
CA LEU A 13 54.31 -12.79 39.96
C LEU A 13 54.70 -13.78 38.88
N ALA A 14 54.44 -15.06 39.10
CA ALA A 14 54.48 -16.08 38.06
C ALA A 14 53.31 -15.90 37.11
N PHE A 15 53.57 -15.54 35.85
CA PHE A 15 52.61 -15.55 34.79
C PHE A 15 52.33 -16.99 34.34
N ALA A 16 51.21 -17.55 34.77
CA ALA A 16 50.67 -18.78 34.17
C ALA A 16 50.02 -18.42 32.86
N ALA A 17 50.64 -18.72 31.74
CA ALA A 17 50.04 -18.62 30.40
C ALA A 17 49.02 -19.75 30.26
N SER A 18 47.75 -19.42 30.48
CA SER A 18 46.62 -20.27 30.08
C SER A 18 46.45 -20.18 28.56
N LEU A 19 46.87 -21.23 27.86
CA LEU A 19 46.52 -21.48 26.46
C LEU A 19 45.01 -21.70 26.38
N LEU A 20 44.26 -20.62 26.16
CA LEU A 20 42.87 -20.70 25.68
C LEU A 20 42.91 -21.16 24.24
N GLY A 21 42.65 -22.46 24.03
CA GLY A 21 42.40 -23.00 22.70
C GLY A 21 41.18 -22.31 22.13
N SER A 22 41.37 -21.35 21.20
CA SER A 22 40.32 -20.82 20.36
C SER A 22 39.85 -21.93 19.43
N SER A 23 38.76 -22.62 19.82
CA SER A 23 38.00 -23.43 18.90
C SER A 23 37.46 -22.50 17.82
N LEU A 24 37.97 -22.59 16.60
CA LEU A 24 37.39 -21.97 15.41
C LEU A 24 35.94 -22.41 15.35
N PRO A 25 34.99 -21.49 15.15
CA PRO A 25 33.59 -21.87 14.94
C PRO A 25 33.53 -22.83 13.75
N ALA A 26 32.90 -23.99 13.94
CA ALA A 26 32.70 -24.96 12.90
C ALA A 26 32.07 -24.21 11.70
N GLN A 27 32.71 -24.26 10.54
CA GLN A 27 32.15 -23.72 9.30
C GLN A 27 30.79 -24.37 9.09
N GLN A 28 29.78 -23.57 9.05
CA GLN A 28 28.47 -24.05 8.64
C GLN A 28 28.59 -24.68 7.25
N PRO A 29 28.00 -25.88 7.04
CA PRO A 29 28.01 -26.46 5.71
C PRO A 29 27.45 -25.43 4.71
N PRO A 30 27.99 -25.39 3.47
CA PRO A 30 27.51 -24.49 2.46
C PRO A 30 26.00 -24.67 2.33
N PRO A 31 25.24 -23.58 2.15
CA PRO A 31 23.78 -23.67 1.98
C PRO A 31 23.53 -24.64 0.85
N LYS A 32 22.55 -25.55 1.05
CA LYS A 32 22.11 -26.44 -0.03
C LYS A 32 21.84 -25.58 -1.25
N PRO A 33 22.25 -26.00 -2.47
CA PRO A 33 21.95 -25.27 -3.68
C PRO A 33 20.43 -25.00 -3.68
N SER A 34 20.05 -23.71 -3.77
CA SER A 34 18.65 -23.31 -3.88
C SER A 34 18.05 -24.15 -5.02
N GLN A 35 16.88 -24.75 -4.80
CA GLN A 35 16.14 -25.37 -5.89
C GLN A 35 16.11 -24.37 -7.02
N ALA A 36 16.54 -24.77 -8.21
CA ALA A 36 16.58 -23.89 -9.38
C ALA A 36 15.19 -23.25 -9.52
N VAL A 37 15.12 -21.94 -9.35
CA VAL A 37 13.86 -21.21 -9.53
C VAL A 37 13.47 -21.40 -11.00
N SER A 38 12.28 -21.98 -11.24
CA SER A 38 11.77 -22.10 -12.59
C SER A 38 11.71 -20.72 -13.23
N GLN A 39 12.34 -20.56 -14.40
CA GLN A 39 12.33 -19.33 -15.17
C GLN A 39 11.67 -19.58 -16.54
N PRO A 40 10.37 -19.89 -16.58
CA PRO A 40 9.69 -20.32 -17.81
C PRO A 40 9.76 -19.27 -18.93
N GLY A 41 9.78 -17.99 -18.57
CA GLY A 41 9.88 -16.88 -19.53
C GLY A 41 11.16 -16.89 -20.36
N THR A 42 12.23 -17.55 -19.91
CA THR A 42 13.48 -17.65 -20.70
C THR A 42 13.31 -18.44 -21.99
N TYR A 43 12.24 -19.19 -22.12
CA TYR A 43 11.92 -20.05 -23.27
C TYR A 43 10.72 -19.53 -24.08
N TRP A 44 10.16 -18.36 -23.72
CA TRP A 44 9.03 -17.79 -24.46
C TRP A 44 9.49 -17.20 -25.79
N SER A 45 8.64 -17.30 -26.81
CA SER A 45 8.85 -16.58 -28.06
C SER A 45 8.67 -15.06 -27.87
N ASP A 46 9.24 -14.27 -28.77
CA ASP A 46 9.07 -12.81 -28.78
C ASP A 46 7.58 -12.43 -28.82
N GLU A 47 6.78 -13.15 -29.61
CA GLU A 47 5.33 -12.97 -29.68
C GLU A 47 4.68 -13.15 -28.30
N LYS A 48 5.01 -14.26 -27.61
CA LYS A 48 4.47 -14.53 -26.26
C LYS A 48 4.89 -13.46 -25.24
N LEU A 49 6.13 -12.97 -25.34
CA LEU A 49 6.61 -11.88 -24.48
C LEU A 49 5.79 -10.59 -24.72
N LEU A 50 5.61 -10.22 -26.00
CA LEU A 50 4.84 -9.03 -26.39
C LEU A 50 3.37 -9.16 -25.99
N ASP A 51 2.73 -10.28 -26.25
CA ASP A 51 1.34 -10.54 -25.87
C ASP A 51 1.16 -10.42 -24.35
N THR A 52 2.12 -10.96 -23.59
CA THR A 52 2.05 -10.92 -22.12
C THR A 52 2.09 -9.49 -21.59
N VAL A 53 2.99 -8.63 -22.10
CA VAL A 53 3.09 -7.24 -21.63
C VAL A 53 1.97 -6.34 -22.18
N ASN A 54 1.36 -6.71 -23.30
CA ASN A 54 0.26 -5.97 -23.93
C ASN A 54 -1.13 -6.44 -23.45
N ALA A 55 -1.21 -7.52 -22.67
CA ALA A 55 -2.48 -7.98 -22.10
C ALA A 55 -3.17 -6.89 -21.29
N VAL A 56 -2.40 -6.21 -20.43
CA VAL A 56 -2.82 -5.00 -19.73
C VAL A 56 -1.69 -3.99 -19.80
N ALA A 57 -1.93 -2.84 -20.41
CA ALA A 57 -0.89 -1.85 -20.71
C ALA A 57 -1.35 -0.42 -20.43
N MET A 58 -0.37 0.46 -20.27
CA MET A 58 -0.61 1.90 -20.16
C MET A 58 -1.04 2.47 -21.51
N GLY A 59 -2.18 3.14 -21.51
CA GLY A 59 -2.65 3.95 -22.63
C GLY A 59 -2.25 5.42 -22.51
N PRO A 60 -3.02 6.33 -23.12
CA PRO A 60 -2.74 7.75 -23.05
C PRO A 60 -2.73 8.29 -21.63
N LYS A 61 -1.68 9.03 -21.27
CA LYS A 61 -1.60 9.77 -20.00
C LYS A 61 -2.66 10.86 -19.95
N LEU A 62 -3.34 10.96 -18.83
CA LEU A 62 -4.46 11.87 -18.61
C LEU A 62 -4.03 13.00 -17.67
N LYS A 63 -3.20 13.90 -18.16
CA LYS A 63 -2.81 15.13 -17.44
C LYS A 63 -3.75 16.26 -17.87
N PRO A 64 -4.59 16.81 -16.97
CA PRO A 64 -5.42 17.96 -17.28
C PRO A 64 -4.56 19.23 -17.44
N LYS A 65 -5.06 20.22 -18.17
CA LYS A 65 -4.38 21.52 -18.33
C LYS A 65 -4.33 22.33 -17.03
N SER A 66 -5.29 22.12 -16.16
CA SER A 66 -5.39 22.74 -14.84
C SER A 66 -6.21 21.84 -13.92
N TRP A 67 -5.94 21.93 -12.62
CA TRP A 67 -6.75 21.28 -11.59
C TRP A 67 -7.93 22.19 -11.16
N PRO A 68 -8.96 21.64 -10.46
CA PRO A 68 -10.09 22.42 -9.99
C PRO A 68 -9.68 23.67 -9.21
N ASN A 69 -10.40 24.77 -9.40
CA ASN A 69 -10.18 26.04 -8.69
C ASN A 69 -8.77 26.61 -8.84
N GLY A 70 -8.06 26.28 -9.94
CA GLY A 70 -6.69 26.72 -10.17
C GLY A 70 -5.66 26.04 -9.26
N ALA A 71 -5.99 24.88 -8.72
CA ALA A 71 -5.04 24.09 -7.94
C ALA A 71 -3.83 23.69 -8.80
N ARG A 72 -2.71 23.49 -8.15
CA ARG A 72 -1.43 23.12 -8.76
C ARG A 72 -1.19 21.62 -8.75
N VAL A 73 -1.67 20.92 -7.73
CA VAL A 73 -1.51 19.50 -7.53
C VAL A 73 -2.82 18.89 -7.02
N ALA A 74 -3.12 17.66 -7.44
CA ALA A 74 -4.16 16.85 -6.83
C ALA A 74 -3.51 15.91 -5.79
N VAL A 75 -4.13 15.78 -4.62
CA VAL A 75 -3.70 14.87 -3.55
C VAL A 75 -4.79 13.86 -3.30
N LEU A 76 -4.46 12.58 -3.47
CA LEU A 76 -5.33 11.45 -3.17
C LEU A 76 -4.70 10.63 -2.03
N LEU A 77 -5.34 10.67 -0.86
CA LEU A 77 -4.99 9.80 0.26
C LEU A 77 -5.82 8.54 0.16
N THR A 78 -5.17 7.39 0.08
CA THR A 78 -5.84 6.09 0.02
C THR A 78 -5.42 5.19 1.18
N PHE A 79 -6.36 4.37 1.63
CA PHE A 79 -6.13 3.43 2.71
C PHE A 79 -6.67 2.06 2.31
N ASP A 80 -5.80 1.05 2.36
CA ASP A 80 -6.19 -0.34 2.17
C ASP A 80 -6.57 -0.88 3.55
N ASP A 81 -7.89 -1.03 3.74
CA ASP A 81 -8.48 -1.52 4.99
C ASP A 81 -8.73 -3.03 4.85
N ASP A 82 -7.64 -3.77 4.98
CA ASP A 82 -7.51 -5.21 4.76
C ASP A 82 -7.06 -5.95 6.03
N THR A 83 -7.60 -5.56 7.17
CA THR A 83 -7.17 -5.90 8.51
C THR A 83 -6.87 -7.40 8.70
N GLN A 84 -7.88 -8.22 9.02
CA GLN A 84 -7.70 -9.66 9.29
C GLN A 84 -7.93 -10.53 8.05
N SER A 85 -8.47 -9.97 6.96
CA SER A 85 -8.94 -10.74 5.81
C SER A 85 -7.86 -11.62 5.18
N PHE A 86 -6.64 -11.10 4.97
CA PHE A 86 -5.57 -11.90 4.37
C PHE A 86 -5.03 -13.00 5.31
N MET A 87 -5.09 -12.79 6.63
CA MET A 87 -4.75 -13.84 7.59
C MET A 87 -5.77 -14.99 7.53
N LEU A 88 -7.06 -14.63 7.47
CA LEU A 88 -8.16 -15.61 7.33
C LEU A 88 -8.11 -16.33 5.99
N ARG A 89 -7.75 -15.63 4.90
CA ARG A 89 -7.50 -16.24 3.58
C ARG A 89 -6.45 -17.36 3.69
N ASP A 90 -5.38 -17.11 4.42
CA ASP A 90 -4.27 -18.07 4.58
C ASP A 90 -4.56 -19.14 5.64
N GLY A 91 -5.80 -19.17 6.19
CA GLY A 91 -6.23 -20.13 7.19
C GLY A 91 -5.63 -19.93 8.57
N ILE A 92 -5.10 -18.73 8.85
CA ILE A 92 -4.55 -18.38 10.17
C ILE A 92 -5.71 -18.19 11.14
N THR A 93 -5.69 -18.93 12.24
CA THR A 93 -6.71 -18.89 13.32
C THR A 93 -6.11 -18.52 14.67
N GLU A 94 -4.82 -18.23 14.71
CA GLU A 94 -4.10 -17.92 15.93
C GLU A 94 -4.46 -16.50 16.40
N ALA A 95 -4.96 -16.40 17.64
CA ALA A 95 -5.54 -15.17 18.18
C ALA A 95 -4.55 -14.00 18.24
N THR A 96 -3.27 -14.24 18.55
CA THR A 96 -2.24 -13.20 18.60
C THR A 96 -1.96 -12.60 17.23
N ALA A 97 -1.89 -13.44 16.20
CA ALA A 97 -1.69 -13.00 14.82
C ALA A 97 -2.90 -12.18 14.32
N LEU A 98 -4.12 -12.68 14.56
CA LEU A 98 -5.35 -11.97 14.20
C LEU A 98 -5.47 -10.64 14.93
N SER A 99 -5.16 -10.58 16.24
CA SER A 99 -5.26 -9.35 17.03
C SER A 99 -4.31 -8.25 16.54
N ALA A 100 -3.14 -8.62 16.01
CA ALA A 100 -2.19 -7.65 15.47
C ALA A 100 -2.75 -6.90 14.22
N LYS A 101 -3.64 -7.55 13.47
CA LYS A 101 -4.31 -6.97 12.30
C LYS A 101 -5.63 -6.29 12.66
N ASP A 102 -6.33 -6.84 13.67
CA ASP A 102 -7.52 -6.24 14.27
C ASP A 102 -7.27 -4.81 14.78
N TYR A 103 -6.05 -4.53 15.19
CA TYR A 103 -5.59 -3.19 15.55
C TYR A 103 -5.96 -2.12 14.51
N GLY A 104 -5.97 -2.48 13.22
CA GLY A 104 -6.38 -1.59 12.13
C GLY A 104 -7.80 -1.07 12.33
N ALA A 105 -8.77 -1.97 12.45
CA ALA A 105 -10.18 -1.61 12.63
C ALA A 105 -10.45 -0.97 14.01
N GLU A 106 -9.92 -1.57 15.08
CA GLU A 106 -10.23 -1.17 16.45
C GLU A 106 -9.55 0.14 16.91
N THR A 107 -8.37 0.44 16.38
CA THR A 107 -7.56 1.57 16.84
C THR A 107 -7.04 2.45 15.72
N GLY A 108 -6.50 1.84 14.66
CA GLY A 108 -5.82 2.56 13.59
C GLY A 108 -6.77 3.44 12.79
N THR A 109 -7.84 2.86 12.28
CA THR A 109 -8.86 3.55 11.48
C THR A 109 -9.59 4.65 12.28
N PRO A 110 -10.05 4.44 13.53
CA PRO A 110 -10.60 5.54 14.33
C PRO A 110 -9.64 6.72 14.48
N ARG A 111 -8.36 6.46 14.81
CA ARG A 111 -7.33 7.51 14.95
C ARG A 111 -7.08 8.24 13.64
N LEU A 112 -7.00 7.52 12.54
CA LEU A 112 -6.86 8.07 11.20
C LEU A 112 -8.02 9.02 10.87
N LEU A 113 -9.25 8.60 11.13
CA LEU A 113 -10.45 9.41 10.85
C LEU A 113 -10.47 10.70 11.68
N GLU A 114 -9.97 10.69 12.92
CA GLU A 114 -9.83 11.91 13.73
C GLU A 114 -8.87 12.92 13.06
N ILE A 115 -7.80 12.45 12.44
CA ILE A 115 -6.86 13.31 11.69
C ILE A 115 -7.54 13.85 10.44
N LEU A 116 -8.13 13.00 9.60
CA LEU A 116 -8.82 13.42 8.38
C LEU A 116 -9.95 14.43 8.67
N ASP A 117 -10.71 14.21 9.75
CA ASP A 117 -11.79 15.12 10.17
C ASP A 117 -11.29 16.47 10.67
N ARG A 118 -10.21 16.48 11.44
CA ARG A 118 -9.57 17.72 11.92
C ARG A 118 -9.09 18.59 10.75
N HIS A 119 -8.49 17.97 9.74
CA HIS A 119 -8.02 18.65 8.53
C HIS A 119 -9.11 18.88 7.48
N LYS A 120 -10.27 18.25 7.62
CA LYS A 120 -11.39 18.28 6.66
C LYS A 120 -10.98 17.79 5.27
N VAL A 121 -10.06 16.86 5.18
CA VAL A 121 -9.62 16.25 3.93
C VAL A 121 -10.39 14.96 3.62
N PRO A 122 -10.75 14.71 2.36
CA PRO A 122 -11.34 13.45 1.92
C PRO A 122 -10.26 12.37 1.80
N ALA A 123 -10.70 11.11 1.81
CA ALA A 123 -9.88 9.95 1.49
C ALA A 123 -10.68 8.87 0.77
N THR A 124 -9.98 7.94 0.12
CA THR A 124 -10.57 6.73 -0.45
C THR A 124 -10.09 5.52 0.32
N PHE A 125 -11.02 4.70 0.79
CA PHE A 125 -10.76 3.46 1.51
C PHE A 125 -11.08 2.28 0.60
N PHE A 126 -10.09 1.42 0.34
CA PHE A 126 -10.30 0.15 -0.35
C PHE A 126 -10.52 -0.93 0.70
N VAL A 127 -11.74 -1.43 0.77
CA VAL A 127 -12.20 -2.32 1.85
C VAL A 127 -12.48 -3.70 1.29
N THR A 128 -12.01 -4.74 1.99
CA THR A 128 -12.37 -6.11 1.64
C THR A 128 -13.80 -6.45 2.11
N GLY A 129 -14.44 -7.37 1.41
CA GLY A 129 -15.77 -7.81 1.80
C GLY A 129 -15.79 -8.46 3.18
N VAL A 130 -14.74 -9.23 3.53
CA VAL A 130 -14.61 -9.93 4.82
C VAL A 130 -14.40 -8.95 5.96
N ASP A 131 -13.55 -7.93 5.82
CA ASP A 131 -13.36 -6.97 6.92
C ASP A 131 -14.65 -6.20 7.21
N SER A 132 -15.44 -5.85 6.19
CA SER A 132 -16.77 -5.29 6.41
C SER A 132 -17.77 -6.27 7.06
N LEU A 133 -17.52 -7.58 6.99
CA LEU A 133 -18.34 -8.61 7.63
C LEU A 133 -17.99 -8.80 9.10
N ILE A 134 -16.69 -8.85 9.42
CA ILE A 134 -16.21 -9.05 10.80
C ILE A 134 -16.28 -7.76 11.61
N HIS A 135 -16.18 -6.59 10.95
CA HIS A 135 -16.35 -5.25 11.53
C HIS A 135 -17.52 -4.53 10.85
N PRO A 136 -18.78 -4.85 11.20
CA PRO A 136 -19.95 -4.29 10.51
C PRO A 136 -20.11 -2.77 10.66
N GLU A 137 -19.47 -2.18 11.69
CA GLU A 137 -19.43 -0.73 11.93
C GLU A 137 -18.39 0.00 11.06
N LEU A 138 -17.43 -0.71 10.45
CA LEU A 138 -16.31 -0.12 9.71
C LEU A 138 -16.79 0.80 8.59
N VAL A 139 -17.55 0.29 7.62
CA VAL A 139 -18.03 1.09 6.48
C VAL A 139 -18.89 2.28 6.92
N PRO A 140 -19.88 2.13 7.84
CA PRO A 140 -20.58 3.28 8.44
C PRO A 140 -19.66 4.32 9.07
N LEU A 141 -18.62 3.88 9.80
CA LEU A 141 -17.66 4.77 10.43
C LEU A 141 -16.85 5.55 9.38
N LEU A 142 -16.33 4.88 8.35
CA LEU A 142 -15.59 5.50 7.27
C LEU A 142 -16.40 6.58 6.53
N LEU A 143 -17.71 6.35 6.35
CA LEU A 143 -18.60 7.27 5.66
C LEU A 143 -19.19 8.38 6.53
N LYS A 144 -18.98 8.35 7.83
CA LYS A 144 -19.62 9.27 8.80
C LYS A 144 -19.39 10.75 8.47
N SER A 145 -18.21 11.10 7.99
CA SER A 145 -17.87 12.49 7.61
C SER A 145 -18.57 12.98 6.34
N GLY A 146 -19.10 12.08 5.51
CA GLY A 146 -19.66 12.37 4.18
C GLY A 146 -18.62 12.77 3.13
N ARG A 147 -17.32 12.79 3.46
CA ARG A 147 -16.24 13.18 2.54
C ARG A 147 -15.52 11.98 1.91
N ASN A 148 -15.56 10.83 2.55
CA ASN A 148 -14.78 9.68 2.14
C ASN A 148 -15.49 8.83 1.09
N GLU A 149 -14.70 8.12 0.32
CA GLU A 149 -15.13 7.14 -0.67
C GLU A 149 -14.74 5.73 -0.24
N ILE A 150 -15.58 4.74 -0.60
CA ILE A 150 -15.28 3.33 -0.45
C ILE A 150 -15.09 2.70 -1.83
N GLY A 151 -13.92 2.09 -2.05
CA GLY A 151 -13.60 1.21 -3.16
C GLY A 151 -13.59 -0.27 -2.74
N ILE A 152 -13.46 -1.16 -3.71
CA ILE A 152 -13.37 -2.62 -3.51
C ILE A 152 -11.91 -3.06 -3.42
N HIS A 153 -11.61 -3.91 -2.42
CA HIS A 153 -10.31 -4.57 -2.26
C HIS A 153 -10.43 -6.11 -2.19
N GLY A 154 -11.20 -6.67 -3.13
CA GLY A 154 -11.52 -8.10 -3.14
C GLY A 154 -12.52 -8.50 -2.06
N TRP A 155 -12.75 -9.83 -1.94
CA TRP A 155 -13.63 -10.39 -0.91
C TRP A 155 -12.89 -10.67 0.39
N ILE A 156 -11.77 -11.40 0.33
CA ILE A 156 -10.97 -11.87 1.47
C ILE A 156 -9.48 -11.56 1.27
N HIS A 157 -9.19 -10.46 0.56
CA HIS A 157 -7.85 -10.13 0.11
C HIS A 157 -7.21 -11.33 -0.62
N GLU A 158 -8.01 -12.02 -1.47
CA GLU A 158 -7.53 -13.08 -2.34
C GLU A 158 -6.37 -12.59 -3.20
N TYR A 159 -5.43 -13.49 -3.51
CA TYR A 159 -4.37 -13.19 -4.46
C TYR A 159 -4.83 -13.57 -5.87
N PRO A 160 -5.29 -12.63 -6.71
CA PRO A 160 -5.93 -12.95 -7.99
C PRO A 160 -5.12 -13.88 -8.90
N PRO A 161 -3.78 -13.74 -9.04
CA PRO A 161 -2.99 -14.67 -9.87
C PRO A 161 -2.95 -16.12 -9.35
N GLY A 162 -3.34 -16.35 -8.10
CA GLY A 162 -3.38 -17.66 -7.47
C GLY A 162 -4.74 -18.33 -7.50
N LEU A 163 -5.76 -17.70 -8.09
CA LEU A 163 -7.09 -18.29 -8.23
C LEU A 163 -7.12 -19.29 -9.38
N ASP A 164 -7.95 -20.33 -9.23
CA ASP A 164 -7.98 -21.45 -10.16
C ASP A 164 -8.72 -21.14 -11.48
N SER A 165 -9.62 -20.13 -11.48
CA SER A 165 -10.44 -19.81 -12.64
C SER A 165 -11.03 -18.41 -12.60
N GLU A 166 -11.39 -17.88 -13.80
CA GLU A 166 -12.16 -16.66 -13.96
C GLU A 166 -13.47 -16.68 -13.18
N ALA A 167 -14.17 -17.82 -13.19
CA ALA A 167 -15.44 -17.98 -12.49
C ALA A 167 -15.30 -17.83 -10.96
N GLU A 168 -14.19 -18.28 -10.40
CA GLU A 168 -13.91 -18.09 -8.98
C GLU A 168 -13.61 -16.62 -8.65
N GLU A 169 -12.76 -15.97 -9.44
CA GLU A 169 -12.48 -14.53 -9.27
C GLU A 169 -13.76 -13.71 -9.43
N GLU A 170 -14.56 -13.97 -10.46
CA GLU A 170 -15.84 -13.28 -10.66
C GLU A 170 -16.79 -13.47 -9.47
N ARG A 171 -16.88 -14.68 -8.93
CA ARG A 171 -17.72 -14.98 -7.77
C ARG A 171 -17.28 -14.21 -6.52
N LEU A 172 -15.97 -14.12 -6.26
CA LEU A 172 -15.44 -13.36 -5.11
C LEU A 172 -15.66 -11.85 -5.30
N LEU A 173 -15.40 -11.35 -6.49
CA LEU A 173 -15.63 -9.95 -6.84
C LEU A 173 -17.11 -9.56 -6.71
N ASP A 174 -18.04 -10.39 -7.23
CA ASP A 174 -19.48 -10.16 -7.10
C ASP A 174 -19.92 -10.14 -5.64
N LYS A 175 -19.35 -11.03 -4.82
CA LYS A 175 -19.65 -11.08 -3.39
C LYS A 175 -19.17 -9.81 -2.67
N ALA A 176 -17.98 -9.30 -3.01
CA ALA A 176 -17.46 -8.04 -2.48
C ALA A 176 -18.33 -6.84 -2.91
N ILE A 177 -18.67 -6.75 -4.21
CA ILE A 177 -19.53 -5.70 -4.74
C ILE A 177 -20.90 -5.69 -4.05
N ALA A 178 -21.54 -6.86 -3.91
CA ALA A 178 -22.84 -6.97 -3.27
C ALA A 178 -22.77 -6.54 -1.79
N ARG A 179 -21.76 -6.99 -1.06
CA ARG A 179 -21.59 -6.65 0.36
C ARG A 179 -21.36 -5.14 0.56
N ILE A 180 -20.36 -4.58 -0.10
CA ILE A 180 -20.03 -3.16 0.04
C ILE A 180 -21.14 -2.28 -0.52
N GLY A 181 -21.73 -2.67 -1.65
CA GLY A 181 -22.88 -1.96 -2.23
C GLY A 181 -24.08 -1.89 -1.29
N SER A 182 -24.36 -2.95 -0.54
CA SER A 182 -25.44 -2.97 0.46
C SER A 182 -25.19 -2.02 1.64
N LEU A 183 -23.93 -1.83 2.02
CA LEU A 183 -23.55 -0.95 3.13
C LEU A 183 -23.46 0.53 2.72
N THR A 184 -23.04 0.80 1.49
CA THR A 184 -22.87 2.17 0.97
C THR A 184 -24.12 2.72 0.28
N GLY A 185 -25.12 1.87 -0.01
CA GLY A 185 -26.32 2.22 -0.77
C GLY A 185 -26.07 2.47 -2.25
N LYS A 186 -24.86 2.24 -2.76
CA LYS A 186 -24.48 2.42 -4.16
C LYS A 186 -23.38 1.43 -4.56
N LYS A 187 -23.27 1.17 -5.87
CA LYS A 187 -22.16 0.39 -6.38
C LYS A 187 -20.84 1.19 -6.24
N PRO A 188 -19.77 0.60 -5.66
CA PRO A 188 -18.45 1.23 -5.64
C PRO A 188 -17.92 1.50 -7.05
N ALA A 189 -17.32 2.68 -7.24
CA ALA A 189 -16.79 3.09 -8.53
C ALA A 189 -15.34 2.64 -8.75
N GLY A 190 -14.57 2.46 -7.67
CA GLY A 190 -13.16 2.13 -7.67
C GLY A 190 -12.87 0.69 -7.28
N TYR A 191 -11.85 0.15 -7.90
CA TYR A 191 -11.26 -1.14 -7.58
C TYR A 191 -9.77 -0.98 -7.30
N ARG A 192 -9.26 -1.74 -6.35
CA ARG A 192 -7.83 -2.00 -6.13
C ARG A 192 -7.66 -3.49 -5.93
N ALA A 193 -6.83 -4.11 -6.76
CA ALA A 193 -6.56 -5.53 -6.64
C ALA A 193 -5.83 -5.83 -5.33
N PRO A 194 -6.22 -6.86 -4.58
CA PRO A 194 -5.44 -7.33 -3.45
C PRO A 194 -3.98 -7.62 -3.86
N SER A 195 -3.04 -7.21 -3.01
CA SER A 195 -1.60 -7.27 -3.30
C SER A 195 -1.18 -6.56 -4.60
N TRP A 196 -2.04 -5.68 -5.13
CA TRP A 196 -1.85 -4.95 -6.40
C TRP A 196 -1.57 -5.88 -7.58
N ALA A 197 -2.15 -7.07 -7.55
CA ALA A 197 -1.84 -8.13 -8.50
C ALA A 197 -3.06 -8.50 -9.35
N PHE A 198 -2.88 -8.49 -10.66
CA PHE A 198 -3.90 -8.92 -11.61
C PHE A 198 -3.70 -10.39 -12.01
N SER A 199 -4.80 -11.12 -12.06
CA SER A 199 -4.89 -12.36 -12.82
C SER A 199 -5.00 -12.07 -14.33
N PRO A 200 -4.95 -13.09 -15.18
CA PRO A 200 -5.28 -12.90 -16.60
C PRO A 200 -6.71 -12.38 -16.86
N TRP A 201 -7.62 -12.49 -15.89
CA TRP A 201 -9.04 -12.16 -16.03
C TRP A 201 -9.45 -10.85 -15.34
N THR A 202 -8.66 -10.37 -14.37
CA THR A 202 -9.02 -9.22 -13.52
C THR A 202 -9.47 -8.03 -14.35
N MET A 203 -8.72 -7.65 -15.41
CA MET A 203 -9.04 -6.48 -16.23
C MET A 203 -10.41 -6.58 -16.89
N ASP A 204 -10.70 -7.72 -17.50
CA ASP A 204 -11.98 -7.95 -18.17
C ASP A 204 -13.13 -8.02 -17.17
N LEU A 205 -12.91 -8.60 -16.00
CA LEU A 205 -13.91 -8.66 -14.93
C LEU A 205 -14.27 -7.26 -14.40
N ILE A 206 -13.28 -6.43 -14.05
CA ILE A 206 -13.57 -5.09 -13.52
C ILE A 206 -14.24 -4.21 -14.59
N ARG A 207 -13.87 -4.35 -15.86
CA ARG A 207 -14.56 -3.71 -16.99
C ARG A 207 -16.00 -4.20 -17.11
N LYS A 208 -16.24 -5.52 -17.13
CA LYS A 208 -17.58 -6.14 -17.18
C LYS A 208 -18.46 -5.68 -16.01
N LYS A 209 -17.88 -5.58 -14.83
CA LYS A 209 -18.57 -5.05 -13.64
C LYS A 209 -18.75 -3.53 -13.67
N GLY A 210 -18.18 -2.82 -14.64
CA GLY A 210 -18.36 -1.37 -14.87
C GLY A 210 -17.75 -0.50 -13.77
N PHE A 211 -16.56 -0.84 -13.30
CA PHE A 211 -15.75 0.06 -12.49
C PHE A 211 -15.32 1.28 -13.31
N VAL A 212 -15.17 2.42 -12.68
CA VAL A 212 -14.78 3.68 -13.31
C VAL A 212 -13.29 3.84 -13.35
N TYR A 213 -12.62 3.38 -12.26
CA TYR A 213 -11.17 3.43 -12.12
C TYR A 213 -10.62 2.20 -11.41
N ASP A 214 -9.37 1.93 -11.69
CA ASP A 214 -8.50 1.02 -10.96
C ASP A 214 -7.40 1.81 -10.26
N SER A 215 -6.78 1.23 -9.25
CA SER A 215 -5.62 1.81 -8.56
C SER A 215 -4.68 0.68 -8.10
N SER A 216 -4.14 -0.05 -9.09
CA SER A 216 -3.29 -1.22 -8.83
C SER A 216 -2.00 -1.22 -9.65
N LEU A 217 -1.95 -0.51 -10.79
CA LEU A 217 -0.80 -0.49 -11.68
C LEU A 217 0.22 0.58 -11.27
N GLN A 218 1.50 0.36 -11.63
CA GLN A 218 2.63 1.11 -11.07
C GLN A 218 3.55 1.73 -12.13
N ASN A 219 3.11 1.79 -13.37
CA ASN A 219 3.97 2.16 -14.49
C ASN A 219 3.91 3.66 -14.87
N SER A 220 3.33 4.50 -14.02
CA SER A 220 3.25 5.95 -14.24
C SER A 220 3.02 6.71 -12.93
N GLU A 221 3.42 7.97 -12.89
CA GLU A 221 3.08 8.94 -11.83
C GLU A 221 1.91 9.86 -12.25
N ILE A 222 1.33 9.61 -13.42
CA ILE A 222 0.23 10.38 -13.99
C ILE A 222 -0.90 9.41 -14.32
N PRO A 223 -2.16 9.71 -13.97
CA PRO A 223 -3.31 8.91 -14.36
C PRO A 223 -3.33 8.64 -15.87
N PHE A 224 -3.80 7.47 -16.25
CA PHE A 224 -3.90 7.09 -17.66
C PHE A 224 -5.12 6.20 -17.91
N GLU A 225 -5.53 6.07 -19.17
CA GLU A 225 -6.51 5.07 -19.55
C GLU A 225 -5.83 3.70 -19.70
N ILE A 226 -6.39 2.66 -19.08
CA ILE A 226 -5.86 1.30 -19.24
C ILE A 226 -6.22 0.76 -20.61
N LEU A 227 -5.25 0.13 -21.29
CA LEU A 227 -5.49 -0.66 -22.49
C LEU A 227 -5.52 -2.14 -22.13
N ALA A 228 -6.48 -2.88 -22.70
CA ALA A 228 -6.49 -4.34 -22.70
C ALA A 228 -6.28 -4.83 -24.13
N HIS A 229 -5.25 -5.64 -24.35
CA HIS A 229 -4.88 -6.10 -25.70
C HIS A 229 -4.80 -4.97 -26.74
N GLY A 230 -4.24 -3.83 -26.34
CA GLY A 230 -4.10 -2.64 -27.18
C GLY A 230 -5.38 -1.84 -27.40
N GLN A 231 -6.51 -2.21 -26.77
CA GLN A 231 -7.79 -1.52 -26.92
C GLN A 231 -8.13 -0.71 -25.65
N PRO A 232 -8.67 0.51 -25.78
CA PRO A 232 -9.14 1.30 -24.66
C PRO A 232 -10.20 0.56 -23.84
N THR A 233 -10.05 0.55 -22.51
CA THR A 233 -11.01 -0.09 -21.61
C THR A 233 -12.08 0.84 -21.09
N GLY A 234 -11.84 2.15 -21.15
CA GLY A 234 -12.65 3.17 -20.49
C GLY A 234 -12.39 3.31 -18.99
N ILE A 235 -11.54 2.44 -18.42
CA ILE A 235 -11.15 2.48 -17.00
C ILE A 235 -9.91 3.36 -16.86
N ILE A 236 -9.95 4.23 -15.86
CA ILE A 236 -8.84 5.13 -15.53
C ILE A 236 -7.97 4.47 -14.47
N GLU A 237 -6.68 4.37 -14.73
CA GLU A 237 -5.72 4.03 -13.70
C GLU A 237 -5.36 5.25 -12.86
N LEU A 238 -5.43 5.11 -11.55
CA LEU A 238 -4.86 6.02 -10.56
C LEU A 238 -3.61 5.34 -10.00
N PRO A 239 -2.43 5.58 -10.59
CA PRO A 239 -1.27 4.74 -10.36
C PRO A 239 -0.80 4.80 -8.90
N ILE A 240 -0.36 3.67 -8.40
CA ILE A 240 0.25 3.53 -7.08
C ILE A 240 1.76 3.32 -7.23
N ASP A 241 2.48 3.42 -6.11
CA ASP A 241 3.92 3.23 -6.09
C ASP A 241 4.36 2.58 -4.77
N TRP A 242 5.29 1.61 -4.85
CA TRP A 242 5.88 0.99 -3.67
C TRP A 242 6.69 1.95 -2.80
N THR A 243 7.13 3.09 -3.33
CA THR A 243 7.77 4.15 -2.54
C THR A 243 6.77 4.98 -1.76
N LEU A 244 5.51 5.01 -2.20
CA LEU A 244 4.40 5.75 -1.61
C LEU A 244 3.42 4.84 -0.83
N THR A 245 3.96 3.79 -0.22
CA THR A 245 3.27 2.94 0.77
C THR A 245 4.24 2.54 1.87
N GLU A 246 3.71 2.29 3.07
CA GLU A 246 4.54 1.92 4.22
C GLU A 246 4.85 0.43 4.29
N THR A 247 4.15 -0.41 3.53
CA THR A 247 4.26 -1.88 3.64
C THR A 247 5.70 -2.41 3.49
N PRO A 248 6.53 -1.95 2.52
CA PRO A 248 7.91 -2.42 2.41
C PRO A 248 8.81 -1.97 3.56
N TYR A 249 8.38 -0.99 4.34
CA TYR A 249 9.19 -0.36 5.39
C TYR A 249 8.75 -0.76 6.79
N LEU A 250 7.45 -0.75 7.07
CA LEU A 250 6.87 -1.05 8.38
C LEU A 250 6.24 -2.44 8.47
N GLY A 251 6.13 -3.18 7.37
CA GLY A 251 5.66 -4.57 7.35
C GLY A 251 6.60 -5.51 8.10
N ALA A 252 6.18 -6.77 8.27
CA ALA A 252 6.94 -7.78 9.03
C ALA A 252 8.38 -7.99 8.54
N ASP A 253 8.59 -7.85 7.23
CA ASP A 253 9.91 -7.95 6.58
C ASP A 253 10.54 -6.57 6.32
N GLY A 254 9.93 -5.51 6.83
CA GLY A 254 10.38 -4.13 6.65
C GLY A 254 11.68 -3.83 7.40
N HIS A 255 12.49 -2.96 6.82
CA HIS A 255 13.80 -2.57 7.38
C HIS A 255 13.91 -1.06 7.63
N MET A 256 12.77 -0.36 7.70
CA MET A 256 12.79 1.07 7.98
C MET A 256 13.17 1.32 9.44
N PRO A 257 14.25 2.05 9.71
CA PRO A 257 14.68 2.32 11.07
C PRO A 257 13.78 3.33 11.80
N SER A 258 13.04 4.18 11.06
CA SER A 258 12.22 5.24 11.64
C SER A 258 11.08 5.67 10.72
N PRO A 259 9.85 5.84 11.23
CA PRO A 259 8.74 6.47 10.49
C PRO A 259 9.09 7.88 9.99
N ASP A 260 9.93 8.63 10.69
CA ASP A 260 10.36 9.98 10.31
C ASP A 260 11.01 9.99 8.92
N LEU A 261 11.93 9.06 8.63
CA LEU A 261 12.58 8.95 7.32
C LEU A 261 11.58 8.61 6.21
N LEU A 262 10.60 7.75 6.51
CA LEU A 262 9.57 7.39 5.56
C LEU A 262 8.70 8.60 5.19
N PHE A 263 8.25 9.35 6.18
CA PHE A 263 7.42 10.53 5.94
C PHE A 263 8.22 11.71 5.34
N GLN A 264 9.54 11.77 5.54
CA GLN A 264 10.40 12.68 4.76
C GLN A 264 10.42 12.32 3.27
N LEU A 265 10.48 11.02 2.92
CA LEU A 265 10.35 10.56 1.54
C LEU A 265 8.99 10.98 0.97
N TYR A 266 7.88 10.70 1.65
CA TYR A 266 6.53 11.10 1.19
C TYR A 266 6.41 12.61 0.96
N ARG A 267 7.04 13.41 1.81
CA ARG A 267 7.08 14.87 1.64
C ARG A 267 7.85 15.27 0.38
N GLN A 268 9.00 14.63 0.10
CA GLN A 268 9.79 14.93 -1.08
C GLN A 268 9.05 14.53 -2.37
N GLU A 269 8.36 13.39 -2.38
CA GLU A 269 7.52 12.94 -3.49
C GLU A 269 6.33 13.89 -3.72
N PHE A 270 5.69 14.34 -2.64
CA PHE A 270 4.67 15.39 -2.76
C PHE A 270 5.24 16.70 -3.34
N ASP A 271 6.42 17.14 -2.89
CA ASP A 271 7.06 18.36 -3.43
C ASP A 271 7.40 18.21 -4.92
N GLY A 272 7.80 17.00 -5.36
CA GLY A 272 7.97 16.66 -6.77
C GLY A 272 6.67 16.81 -7.55
N ALA A 273 5.61 16.13 -7.13
CA ALA A 273 4.29 16.21 -7.75
C ALA A 273 3.73 17.65 -7.79
N TYR A 274 3.92 18.41 -6.70
CA TYR A 274 3.54 19.81 -6.60
C TYR A 274 4.29 20.68 -7.62
N ASN A 275 5.60 20.46 -7.79
CA ASN A 275 6.42 21.24 -8.73
C ASN A 275 6.07 20.91 -10.18
N GLU A 276 5.76 19.66 -10.49
CA GLU A 276 5.38 19.18 -11.81
C GLU A 276 3.92 19.49 -12.17
N GLY A 277 3.08 19.81 -11.19
CA GLY A 277 1.66 20.06 -11.38
C GLY A 277 0.91 18.76 -11.74
N THR A 278 1.22 17.67 -11.05
CA THR A 278 0.66 16.34 -11.31
C THR A 278 -0.24 15.87 -10.16
N VAL A 279 -0.20 14.59 -9.83
CA VAL A 279 -0.94 13.99 -8.70
C VAL A 279 0.06 13.42 -7.69
N PHE A 280 -0.33 13.45 -6.43
CA PHE A 280 0.32 12.72 -5.35
C PHE A 280 -0.68 11.73 -4.78
N ILE A 281 -0.37 10.42 -4.87
CA ILE A 281 -1.21 9.34 -4.38
C ILE A 281 -0.45 8.58 -3.31
N LEU A 282 -0.92 8.66 -2.07
CA LEU A 282 -0.35 7.96 -0.93
C LEU A 282 -1.26 6.80 -0.53
N THR A 283 -0.70 5.61 -0.36
CA THR A 283 -1.41 4.41 0.08
C THR A 283 -0.88 3.95 1.43
N LEU A 284 -1.74 3.87 2.44
CA LEU A 284 -1.39 3.41 3.77
C LEU A 284 -2.36 2.33 4.26
N HIS A 285 -1.91 1.54 5.25
CA HIS A 285 -2.71 0.47 5.86
C HIS A 285 -2.90 0.79 7.35
N PRO A 286 -4.15 0.95 7.84
CA PRO A 286 -4.41 1.34 9.23
C PRO A 286 -3.80 0.41 10.27
N TYR A 287 -3.61 -0.87 9.98
CA TYR A 287 -2.96 -1.81 10.90
C TYR A 287 -1.44 -1.59 11.02
N LEU A 288 -0.80 -0.90 10.06
CA LEU A 288 0.62 -0.51 10.11
C LEU A 288 0.76 0.96 10.52
N SER A 289 0.23 1.87 9.70
CA SER A 289 0.35 3.30 9.91
C SER A 289 -0.54 3.85 11.02
N GLY A 290 -1.55 3.11 11.48
CA GLY A 290 -2.46 3.52 12.57
C GLY A 290 -1.80 3.68 13.94
N HIS A 291 -0.54 3.28 14.08
CA HIS A 291 0.22 3.47 15.32
C HIS A 291 0.55 4.95 15.58
N ARG A 292 0.87 5.27 16.85
CA ARG A 292 1.04 6.68 17.31
C ARG A 292 2.04 7.46 16.49
N ALA A 293 3.22 6.92 16.26
CA ALA A 293 4.29 7.65 15.57
C ALA A 293 3.97 7.88 14.08
N PRO A 294 3.61 6.87 13.26
CA PRO A 294 3.21 7.13 11.87
C PRO A 294 2.03 8.09 11.75
N MET A 295 1.03 8.01 12.65
CA MET A 295 -0.12 8.91 12.61
C MET A 295 0.24 10.37 12.93
N GLN A 296 1.21 10.61 13.84
CA GLN A 296 1.71 11.96 14.07
C GLN A 296 2.37 12.52 12.80
N HIS A 297 3.19 11.72 12.12
CA HIS A 297 3.82 12.15 10.88
C HIS A 297 2.82 12.36 9.74
N LEU A 298 1.74 11.58 9.69
CA LEU A 298 0.67 11.81 8.71
C LEU A 298 -0.05 13.14 8.97
N ASP A 299 -0.33 13.45 10.23
CA ASP A 299 -0.89 14.75 10.66
C ASP A 299 -0.01 15.93 10.22
N ASP A 300 1.31 15.80 10.46
CA ASP A 300 2.31 16.80 10.06
C ASP A 300 2.42 16.91 8.53
N LEU A 301 2.35 15.79 7.80
CA LEU A 301 2.37 15.76 6.33
C LEU A 301 1.14 16.46 5.74
N ILE A 302 -0.05 16.18 6.25
CA ILE A 302 -1.28 16.87 5.81
C ILE A 302 -1.20 18.36 6.10
N THR A 303 -0.74 18.73 7.30
CA THR A 303 -0.50 20.16 7.67
C THR A 303 0.46 20.81 6.68
N TYR A 304 1.56 20.15 6.34
CA TYR A 304 2.53 20.64 5.36
C TYR A 304 1.89 20.82 3.98
N MET A 305 1.17 19.84 3.49
CA MET A 305 0.48 19.91 2.20
C MET A 305 -0.53 21.06 2.17
N GLN A 306 -1.31 21.23 3.25
CA GLN A 306 -2.28 22.34 3.36
C GLN A 306 -1.64 23.73 3.47
N SER A 307 -0.39 23.81 3.90
CA SER A 307 0.36 25.09 3.93
C SER A 307 0.77 25.58 2.54
N LYS A 308 0.71 24.72 1.52
CA LYS A 308 1.05 25.09 0.15
C LYS A 308 -0.18 25.62 -0.59
N PRO A 309 -0.04 26.71 -1.37
CA PRO A 309 -1.16 27.22 -2.16
C PRO A 309 -1.54 26.26 -3.29
N GLY A 310 -2.82 26.11 -3.53
CA GLY A 310 -3.31 25.33 -4.69
C GLY A 310 -3.16 23.82 -4.57
N VAL A 311 -3.41 23.26 -3.41
CA VAL A 311 -3.51 21.81 -3.19
C VAL A 311 -4.98 21.42 -3.20
N TRP A 312 -5.33 20.47 -4.06
CA TRP A 312 -6.67 19.90 -4.16
C TRP A 312 -6.68 18.49 -3.59
N PHE A 313 -7.20 18.32 -2.37
CA PHE A 313 -7.48 17.02 -1.80
C PHE A 313 -8.77 16.47 -2.42
N THR A 314 -8.77 15.20 -2.84
CA THR A 314 -9.84 14.60 -3.61
C THR A 314 -10.02 13.13 -3.29
N THR A 315 -11.11 12.53 -3.78
CA THR A 315 -11.33 11.08 -3.78
C THR A 315 -10.94 10.46 -5.12
N GLY A 316 -10.81 9.12 -5.15
CA GLY A 316 -10.48 8.39 -6.37
C GLY A 316 -11.51 8.62 -7.48
N SER A 317 -12.81 8.55 -7.16
CA SER A 317 -13.87 8.82 -8.14
C SER A 317 -13.82 10.23 -8.71
N GLU A 318 -13.63 11.24 -7.85
CA GLU A 318 -13.57 12.64 -8.29
C GLU A 318 -12.35 12.86 -9.19
N LEU A 319 -11.18 12.31 -8.79
CA LEU A 319 -9.94 12.41 -9.57
C LEU A 319 -10.10 11.73 -10.94
N ALA A 320 -10.56 10.48 -10.96
CA ALA A 320 -10.75 9.72 -12.21
C ALA A 320 -11.73 10.41 -13.17
N GLN A 321 -12.86 10.91 -12.66
CA GLN A 321 -13.82 11.66 -13.46
C GLN A 321 -13.24 12.96 -13.98
N TYR A 322 -12.49 13.69 -13.14
CA TYR A 322 -11.89 14.96 -13.53
C TYR A 322 -10.86 14.79 -14.65
N VAL A 323 -9.92 13.85 -14.50
CA VAL A 323 -8.89 13.63 -15.53
C VAL A 323 -9.51 13.10 -16.84
N LYS A 324 -10.51 12.23 -16.75
CA LYS A 324 -11.24 11.72 -17.93
C LYS A 324 -11.94 12.83 -18.73
N GLN A 325 -12.45 13.85 -18.05
CA GLN A 325 -13.19 14.96 -18.69
C GLN A 325 -12.29 16.08 -19.18
N ASN A 326 -11.15 16.34 -18.51
CA ASN A 326 -10.36 17.55 -18.68
C ASN A 326 -8.96 17.33 -19.29
N SER A 327 -8.58 16.07 -19.61
CA SER A 327 -7.30 15.81 -20.26
C SER A 327 -7.31 16.14 -21.75
N ALA A 328 -6.20 16.70 -22.24
CA ALA A 328 -6.10 17.32 -23.57
C ALA A 328 -6.08 16.32 -24.75
N ASN A 329 -6.14 15.02 -24.51
CA ASN A 329 -6.09 13.97 -25.53
C ASN A 329 -7.49 13.45 -25.87
N LYS A 330 -8.38 14.35 -26.31
CA LYS A 330 -9.61 14.00 -27.03
C LYS A 330 -9.51 14.48 -28.47
#